data_a2594aac18114e78e358bd1ebe85fa09
#
_entry.id   a2594aac18114e78e358bd1ebe85fa09
#
_cell.length_a   1.000
_cell.length_b   1.000
_cell.length_c   1.000
_cell.angle_alpha   90.00
_cell.angle_beta   90.00
_cell.angle_gamma   90.00
#
_symmetry.space_group_name_H-M   'P 1'
#
loop_
_entity.id
_entity.type
_entity.pdbx_description
1 polymer ?
#
loop_
_entity_poly.entity_id
_entity_poly.type
_entity_poly.pdbx_seq_one_letter_code
_entity_poly.pdbx_strand_id
1 'polypeptide(L)'
;MTLTVRRVGHESAEVVHHIVHEAFAGRPPLDPPADALSETIDSIGTRLALNGGLVARVGDEPVGALLFDPVGDSVYLRRFGVLPAAQGHGVAAAMVDAAVEAWPGKARLSVVAREELPATVAFWQRRGFAQADRRWPYVELSRPLPRTFDVAKAEDMRALGVRIAGELRAGDLLVLSGGLGAGKTTFTQGLGEGLKVRGGVTSPTFVIARVHPSLGGGPDLVHVDAYRLGGLEELDDLDLDTSLDEAVTVVEWGEGMAEGLSDSRLEVRITRSAEADGDLDPRRVEVLGVGTRWAN
;
A
#
# COMPACT_ATOMS: atom_id res chain seq x y z
N MET A 1 20.55 -4.48 -19.70
CA MET A 1 21.19 -4.18 -18.38
C MET A 1 20.14 -4.38 -17.31
N THR A 2 20.45 -5.11 -16.24
CA THR A 2 19.48 -5.43 -15.15
C THR A 2 19.47 -4.30 -14.13
N LEU A 3 18.30 -3.78 -13.80
CA LEU A 3 18.09 -2.85 -12.69
C LEU A 3 17.93 -3.66 -11.40
N THR A 4 18.72 -3.32 -10.38
CA THR A 4 18.61 -3.90 -9.04
C THR A 4 18.53 -2.81 -7.99
N VAL A 5 17.74 -3.03 -6.93
CA VAL A 5 17.67 -2.14 -5.77
C VAL A 5 17.99 -2.96 -4.53
N ARG A 6 18.92 -2.46 -3.71
CA ARG A 6 19.34 -3.17 -2.50
C ARG A 6 19.34 -2.25 -1.29
N ARG A 7 18.98 -2.80 -0.15
CA ARG A 7 19.17 -2.14 1.15
C ARG A 7 20.64 -2.04 1.47
N VAL A 8 21.06 -0.87 1.98
CA VAL A 8 22.45 -0.55 2.29
C VAL A 8 22.56 0.10 3.67
N GLY A 9 23.74 -0.02 4.27
CA GLY A 9 24.12 0.58 5.53
C GLY A 9 25.28 1.57 5.38
N HIS A 10 25.98 1.81 6.49
CA HIS A 10 27.08 2.78 6.61
C HIS A 10 28.18 2.59 5.54
N GLU A 11 28.45 1.35 5.14
CA GLU A 11 29.46 0.99 4.13
C GLU A 11 29.24 1.66 2.77
N SER A 12 28.02 2.13 2.50
CA SER A 12 27.65 2.77 1.24
C SER A 12 27.60 4.30 1.30
N ALA A 13 28.14 4.91 2.38
CA ALA A 13 28.03 6.35 2.63
C ALA A 13 28.59 7.21 1.49
N GLU A 14 29.75 6.87 0.94
CA GLU A 14 30.38 7.60 -0.18
C GLU A 14 29.52 7.52 -1.45
N VAL A 15 29.02 6.33 -1.79
CA VAL A 15 28.18 6.10 -2.95
C VAL A 15 26.87 6.88 -2.83
N VAL A 16 26.20 6.80 -1.68
CA VAL A 16 24.95 7.51 -1.43
C VAL A 16 25.16 9.02 -1.46
N HIS A 17 26.24 9.52 -0.83
CA HIS A 17 26.59 10.94 -0.85
C HIS A 17 26.77 11.45 -2.28
N HIS A 18 27.58 10.76 -3.10
CA HIS A 18 27.83 11.12 -4.48
C HIS A 18 26.52 11.22 -5.28
N ILE A 19 25.67 10.17 -5.22
CA ILE A 19 24.40 10.14 -5.96
C ILE A 19 23.47 11.26 -5.50
N VAL A 20 23.32 11.46 -4.19
CA VAL A 20 22.47 12.50 -3.62
C VAL A 20 22.95 13.88 -4.05
N HIS A 21 24.25 14.15 -3.92
CA HIS A 21 24.82 15.43 -4.28
C HIS A 21 24.61 15.76 -5.78
N GLU A 22 24.97 14.85 -6.67
CA GLU A 22 24.78 15.03 -8.13
C GLU A 22 23.32 15.18 -8.52
N ALA A 23 22.42 14.36 -7.94
CA ALA A 23 20.98 14.44 -8.25
C ALA A 23 20.34 15.74 -7.76
N PHE A 24 20.84 16.34 -6.67
CA PHE A 24 20.31 17.60 -6.15
C PHE A 24 21.00 18.83 -6.77
N ALA A 25 22.28 18.77 -7.11
CA ALA A 25 23.00 19.84 -7.80
C ALA A 25 22.41 20.12 -9.21
N GLY A 26 21.87 19.11 -9.88
CA GLY A 26 21.22 19.25 -11.18
C GLY A 26 19.81 19.89 -11.14
N ARG A 27 19.29 20.22 -9.94
CA ARG A 27 17.96 20.86 -9.82
C ARG A 27 18.05 22.37 -10.00
N PRO A 28 16.95 23.04 -10.39
CA PRO A 28 16.87 24.50 -10.36
C PRO A 28 17.25 25.05 -8.97
N PRO A 29 17.82 26.27 -8.89
CA PRO A 29 18.03 26.93 -7.60
C PRO A 29 16.72 27.06 -6.83
N LEU A 30 16.76 26.76 -5.52
CA LEU A 30 15.62 26.80 -4.61
C LEU A 30 15.94 27.75 -3.47
N ASP A 31 14.91 28.40 -2.91
CA ASP A 31 15.01 29.25 -1.70
C ASP A 31 14.05 28.74 -0.63
N PRO A 32 14.54 28.30 0.56
CA PRO A 32 15.94 28.06 0.89
C PRO A 32 16.57 26.95 0.05
N PRO A 33 17.92 26.90 -0.07
CA PRO A 33 18.62 25.82 -0.77
C PRO A 33 18.28 24.44 -0.20
N ALA A 34 18.42 23.40 -1.03
CA ALA A 34 18.15 22.03 -0.59
C ALA A 34 19.23 21.59 0.42
N ASP A 35 18.81 21.19 1.64
CA ASP A 35 19.71 20.67 2.69
C ASP A 35 20.55 19.48 2.22
N ALA A 36 20.13 18.78 1.17
CA ALA A 36 20.88 17.67 0.60
C ALA A 36 22.26 18.06 0.08
N LEU A 37 22.47 19.32 -0.32
CA LEU A 37 23.73 19.84 -0.80
C LEU A 37 24.73 20.16 0.32
N SER A 38 24.28 20.27 1.57
CA SER A 38 25.11 20.47 2.75
C SER A 38 25.45 19.17 3.50
N GLU A 39 24.90 18.03 3.05
CA GLU A 39 25.24 16.73 3.66
C GLU A 39 26.71 16.37 3.42
N THR A 40 27.32 15.76 4.43
CA THR A 40 28.66 15.20 4.33
C THR A 40 28.59 13.67 4.27
N ILE A 41 29.68 13.02 3.86
CA ILE A 41 29.78 11.55 3.88
C ILE A 41 29.52 11.02 5.30
N ASP A 42 30.04 11.70 6.33
CA ASP A 42 29.86 11.31 7.73
C ASP A 42 28.38 11.45 8.19
N SER A 43 27.70 12.53 7.78
CA SER A 43 26.28 12.73 8.12
C SER A 43 25.39 11.67 7.46
N ILE A 44 25.65 11.34 6.20
CA ILE A 44 24.98 10.26 5.47
C ILE A 44 25.31 8.90 6.09
N GLY A 45 26.59 8.64 6.41
CA GLY A 45 27.02 7.41 7.06
C GLY A 45 26.33 7.17 8.40
N THR A 46 26.19 8.21 9.22
CA THR A 46 25.44 8.15 10.49
C THR A 46 23.99 7.78 10.29
N ARG A 47 23.30 8.40 9.32
CA ARG A 47 21.88 8.09 9.01
C ARG A 47 21.73 6.67 8.47
N LEU A 48 22.64 6.23 7.61
CA LEU A 48 22.64 4.86 7.08
C LEU A 48 22.88 3.81 8.19
N ALA A 49 23.76 4.10 9.15
CA ALA A 49 24.00 3.22 10.28
C ALA A 49 22.75 3.07 11.17
N LEU A 50 21.95 4.13 11.32
CA LEU A 50 20.75 4.11 12.16
C LEU A 50 19.59 3.39 11.49
N ASN A 51 19.27 3.72 10.24
CA ASN A 51 18.01 3.33 9.61
C ASN A 51 18.20 2.63 8.26
N GLY A 52 19.40 2.66 7.71
CA GLY A 52 19.69 2.17 6.37
C GLY A 52 19.19 3.11 5.27
N GLY A 53 19.32 2.64 4.05
CA GLY A 53 18.86 3.30 2.85
C GLY A 53 18.71 2.30 1.71
N LEU A 54 18.47 2.80 0.50
CA LEU A 54 18.50 2.01 -0.73
C LEU A 54 19.52 2.57 -1.71
N VAL A 55 20.15 1.67 -2.46
CA VAL A 55 20.93 2.01 -3.65
C VAL A 55 20.38 1.20 -4.82
N ALA A 56 20.07 1.90 -5.91
CA ALA A 56 19.69 1.34 -7.20
C ALA A 56 20.92 1.27 -8.11
N ARG A 57 21.09 0.14 -8.81
CA ARG A 57 22.16 -0.10 -9.77
C ARG A 57 21.61 -0.53 -11.13
N VAL A 58 22.25 -0.09 -12.19
CA VAL A 58 22.05 -0.60 -13.56
C VAL A 58 23.32 -1.35 -13.96
N GLY A 59 23.25 -2.68 -13.98
CA GLY A 59 24.46 -3.50 -13.94
C GLY A 59 25.21 -3.26 -12.62
N ASP A 60 26.50 -2.89 -12.70
CA ASP A 60 27.32 -2.57 -11.52
C ASP A 60 27.34 -1.08 -11.15
N GLU A 61 26.80 -0.21 -12.01
CA GLU A 61 26.79 1.23 -11.83
C GLU A 61 25.71 1.68 -10.83
N PRO A 62 26.04 2.36 -9.72
CA PRO A 62 25.07 2.92 -8.81
C PRO A 62 24.49 4.21 -9.39
N VAL A 63 23.16 4.26 -9.54
CA VAL A 63 22.45 5.33 -10.26
C VAL A 63 21.36 6.01 -9.46
N GLY A 64 20.94 5.45 -8.32
CA GLY A 64 19.93 6.01 -7.46
C GLY A 64 20.18 5.71 -5.99
N ALA A 65 19.77 6.62 -5.11
CA ALA A 65 19.90 6.44 -3.66
C ALA A 65 18.77 7.14 -2.90
N LEU A 66 18.49 6.61 -1.70
CA LEU A 66 17.65 7.26 -0.69
C LEU A 66 18.08 6.84 0.72
N LEU A 67 17.69 7.63 1.71
CA LEU A 67 17.83 7.33 3.14
C LEU A 67 16.45 7.09 3.74
N PHE A 68 16.37 6.16 4.69
CA PHE A 68 15.18 5.96 5.51
C PHE A 68 15.23 6.80 6.80
N ASP A 69 14.08 7.33 7.20
CA ASP A 69 13.91 8.10 8.42
C ASP A 69 12.56 7.72 9.06
N PRO A 70 12.53 6.64 9.88
CA PRO A 70 11.31 6.19 10.54
C PRO A 70 10.93 7.15 11.68
N VAL A 71 9.69 7.67 11.63
CA VAL A 71 9.10 8.55 12.64
C VAL A 71 7.70 8.05 12.99
N GLY A 72 7.52 7.52 14.19
CA GLY A 72 6.25 6.89 14.59
C GLY A 72 5.88 5.74 13.66
N ASP A 73 4.68 5.78 13.09
CA ASP A 73 4.19 4.78 12.13
C ASP A 73 4.53 5.09 10.66
N SER A 74 5.20 6.23 10.41
CA SER A 74 5.64 6.64 9.08
C SER A 74 7.11 6.33 8.85
N VAL A 75 7.49 6.08 7.60
CA VAL A 75 8.88 6.06 7.16
C VAL A 75 9.07 7.12 6.09
N TYR A 76 9.87 8.14 6.40
CA TYR A 76 10.20 9.18 5.43
C TYR A 76 11.30 8.70 4.49
N LEU A 77 11.08 8.89 3.19
CA LEU A 77 12.09 8.71 2.17
C LEU A 77 12.87 10.02 2.02
N ARG A 78 14.06 10.07 2.61
CA ARG A 78 14.92 11.25 2.61
C ARG A 78 15.99 11.16 1.53
N ARG A 79 16.44 12.31 1.03
CA ARG A 79 17.56 12.39 0.07
C ARG A 79 17.36 11.51 -1.16
N PHE A 80 16.10 11.34 -1.58
CA PHE A 80 15.75 10.55 -2.75
C PHE A 80 16.31 11.19 -4.03
N GLY A 81 17.24 10.52 -4.66
CA GLY A 81 17.94 11.02 -5.86
C GLY A 81 18.18 9.92 -6.88
N VAL A 82 18.09 10.28 -8.16
CA VAL A 82 18.49 9.45 -9.30
C VAL A 82 19.40 10.32 -10.18
N LEU A 83 20.55 9.80 -10.55
CA LEU A 83 21.50 10.49 -11.42
C LEU A 83 20.84 10.93 -12.72
N PRO A 84 21.13 12.14 -13.24
CA PRO A 84 20.46 12.66 -14.44
C PRO A 84 20.48 11.70 -15.64
N ALA A 85 21.59 11.01 -15.86
CA ALA A 85 21.73 10.05 -16.97
C ALA A 85 20.86 8.79 -16.83
N ALA A 86 20.36 8.48 -15.63
CA ALA A 86 19.52 7.32 -15.37
C ALA A 86 18.04 7.65 -15.16
N GLN A 87 17.68 8.93 -15.26
CA GLN A 87 16.27 9.36 -15.20
C GLN A 87 15.48 8.89 -16.44
N GLY A 88 14.17 8.68 -16.26
CA GLY A 88 13.30 8.19 -17.34
C GLY A 88 13.37 6.65 -17.57
N HIS A 89 14.27 5.93 -16.90
CA HIS A 89 14.48 4.48 -17.09
C HIS A 89 13.87 3.61 -15.99
N GLY A 90 12.88 4.12 -15.25
CA GLY A 90 12.17 3.35 -14.22
C GLY A 90 12.89 3.22 -12.87
N VAL A 91 14.11 3.75 -12.72
CA VAL A 91 14.93 3.63 -11.49
C VAL A 91 14.18 4.14 -10.26
N ALA A 92 13.62 5.36 -10.33
CA ALA A 92 12.88 5.94 -9.21
C ALA A 92 11.64 5.10 -8.83
N ALA A 93 10.98 4.51 -9.81
CA ALA A 93 9.85 3.61 -9.60
C ALA A 93 10.26 2.37 -8.81
N ALA A 94 11.29 1.67 -9.27
CA ALA A 94 11.80 0.48 -8.62
C ALA A 94 12.30 0.76 -7.18
N MET A 95 12.87 1.95 -6.94
CA MET A 95 13.26 2.37 -5.59
C MET A 95 12.05 2.58 -4.67
N VAL A 96 10.94 3.13 -5.18
CA VAL A 96 9.70 3.28 -4.39
C VAL A 96 9.12 1.90 -4.06
N ASP A 97 9.06 1.00 -5.03
CA ASP A 97 8.55 -0.37 -4.83
C ASP A 97 9.40 -1.13 -3.79
N ALA A 98 10.72 -1.05 -3.88
CA ALA A 98 11.64 -1.62 -2.88
C ALA A 98 11.48 -0.96 -1.49
N ALA A 99 11.15 0.34 -1.42
CA ALA A 99 10.89 1.01 -0.14
C ALA A 99 9.60 0.52 0.52
N VAL A 100 8.55 0.20 -0.25
CA VAL A 100 7.31 -0.42 0.25
C VAL A 100 7.62 -1.76 0.91
N GLU A 101 8.44 -2.59 0.28
CA GLU A 101 8.81 -3.92 0.79
C GLU A 101 9.76 -3.86 1.99
N ALA A 102 10.56 -2.78 2.11
CA ALA A 102 11.59 -2.67 3.14
C ALA A 102 11.06 -2.47 4.56
N TRP A 103 9.79 -2.08 4.74
CA TRP A 103 9.24 -1.68 6.04
C TRP A 103 7.87 -2.34 6.33
N PRO A 104 7.82 -3.68 6.42
CA PRO A 104 6.59 -4.37 6.83
C PRO A 104 6.21 -3.94 8.25
N GLY A 105 4.92 -3.67 8.47
CA GLY A 105 4.39 -3.27 9.78
C GLY A 105 4.40 -1.77 10.08
N LYS A 106 4.94 -0.94 9.19
CA LYS A 106 4.71 0.52 9.23
C LYS A 106 3.41 0.87 8.50
N ALA A 107 2.76 1.97 8.93
CA ALA A 107 1.47 2.36 8.37
C ALA A 107 1.62 3.08 7.02
N ARG A 108 2.71 3.82 6.79
CA ARG A 108 2.86 4.65 5.59
C ARG A 108 4.31 4.97 5.22
N LEU A 109 4.54 5.24 3.95
CA LEU A 109 5.71 5.98 3.47
C LEU A 109 5.36 7.45 3.32
N SER A 110 6.29 8.34 3.67
CA SER A 110 6.15 9.79 3.53
C SER A 110 7.33 10.39 2.80
N VAL A 111 7.07 11.47 2.07
CA VAL A 111 8.08 12.30 1.41
C VAL A 111 7.78 13.76 1.65
N VAL A 112 8.82 14.58 1.70
CA VAL A 112 8.68 16.04 1.69
C VAL A 112 9.24 16.54 0.35
N ALA A 113 8.38 17.08 -0.46
CA ALA A 113 8.71 17.64 -1.77
C ALA A 113 8.65 19.18 -1.72
N ARG A 114 9.19 19.83 -2.75
CA ARG A 114 9.11 21.28 -2.95
C ARG A 114 8.05 21.59 -3.99
N GLU A 115 7.14 22.51 -3.69
CA GLU A 115 6.08 22.92 -4.61
C GLU A 115 6.63 23.59 -5.88
N GLU A 116 7.81 24.21 -5.77
CA GLU A 116 8.53 24.79 -6.93
C GLU A 116 9.01 23.74 -7.93
N LEU A 117 8.93 22.46 -7.57
CA LEU A 117 9.26 21.30 -8.40
C LEU A 117 8.00 20.48 -8.75
N PRO A 118 7.05 21.01 -9.53
CA PRO A 118 5.76 20.36 -9.78
C PRO A 118 5.89 18.97 -10.42
N ALA A 119 6.91 18.75 -11.24
CA ALA A 119 7.18 17.45 -11.84
C ALA A 119 7.53 16.39 -10.78
N THR A 120 8.23 16.78 -9.71
CA THR A 120 8.55 15.90 -8.58
C THR A 120 7.29 15.58 -7.77
N VAL A 121 6.45 16.56 -7.47
CA VAL A 121 5.15 16.35 -6.81
C VAL A 121 4.28 15.39 -7.62
N ALA A 122 4.13 15.66 -8.92
CA ALA A 122 3.36 14.80 -9.82
C ALA A 122 3.94 13.37 -9.93
N PHE A 123 5.26 13.19 -9.85
CA PHE A 123 5.87 11.86 -9.79
C PHE A 123 5.37 11.08 -8.57
N TRP A 124 5.40 11.68 -7.38
CA TRP A 124 4.93 11.04 -6.16
C TRP A 124 3.44 10.73 -6.20
N GLN A 125 2.62 11.66 -6.71
CA GLN A 125 1.18 11.43 -6.85
C GLN A 125 0.86 10.24 -7.76
N ARG A 126 1.57 10.12 -8.91
CA ARG A 126 1.43 8.94 -9.80
C ARG A 126 1.89 7.63 -9.14
N ARG A 127 2.63 7.68 -8.03
CA ARG A 127 3.05 6.53 -7.21
C ARG A 127 2.16 6.27 -6.01
N GLY A 128 0.96 6.86 -5.99
CA GLY A 128 -0.04 6.65 -4.94
C GLY A 128 0.21 7.46 -3.66
N PHE A 129 1.09 8.46 -3.71
CA PHE A 129 1.24 9.39 -2.59
C PHE A 129 0.22 10.52 -2.70
N ALA A 130 -0.56 10.73 -1.65
CA ALA A 130 -1.49 11.85 -1.53
C ALA A 130 -0.93 12.93 -0.62
N GLN A 131 -1.37 14.18 -0.81
CA GLN A 131 -0.95 15.28 0.04
C GLN A 131 -1.49 15.09 1.46
N ALA A 132 -0.58 15.09 2.44
CA ALA A 132 -0.88 14.95 3.87
C ALA A 132 -0.79 16.28 4.63
N ASP A 133 0.22 17.12 4.32
CA ASP A 133 0.40 18.45 4.91
C ASP A 133 1.02 19.41 3.88
N ARG A 134 0.89 20.72 4.15
CA ARG A 134 1.43 21.77 3.28
C ARG A 134 1.92 22.95 4.12
N ARG A 135 3.20 23.26 3.97
CA ARG A 135 3.84 24.45 4.56
C ARG A 135 4.81 25.02 3.56
N TRP A 136 4.36 26.03 2.83
CA TRP A 136 5.18 26.65 1.78
C TRP A 136 6.64 26.84 2.20
N PRO A 137 7.62 26.47 1.38
CA PRO A 137 7.53 25.87 0.03
C PRO A 137 7.44 24.33 0.01
N TYR A 138 7.15 23.72 1.14
CA TYR A 138 7.13 22.27 1.32
C TYR A 138 5.72 21.69 1.23
N VAL A 139 5.59 20.56 0.56
CA VAL A 139 4.42 19.70 0.58
C VAL A 139 4.84 18.32 1.08
N GLU A 140 4.16 17.85 2.11
CA GLU A 140 4.28 16.49 2.58
C GLU A 140 3.26 15.62 1.84
N LEU A 141 3.76 14.52 1.29
CA LEU A 141 2.94 13.53 0.61
C LEU A 141 3.15 12.18 1.30
N SER A 142 2.08 11.41 1.47
CA SER A 142 2.15 10.09 2.09
C SER A 142 1.39 9.05 1.27
N ARG A 143 1.89 7.80 1.34
CA ARG A 143 1.27 6.62 0.74
C ARG A 143 1.09 5.57 1.84
N PRO A 144 -0.12 5.04 2.06
CA PRO A 144 -0.33 3.96 3.00
C PRO A 144 0.45 2.70 2.59
N LEU A 145 0.90 1.95 3.60
CA LEU A 145 1.53 0.65 3.42
C LEU A 145 0.53 -0.46 3.77
N PRO A 146 0.59 -1.61 3.11
CA PRO A 146 -0.27 -2.73 3.46
C PRO A 146 0.08 -3.28 4.85
N ARG A 147 -0.94 -3.52 5.68
CA ARG A 147 -0.80 -4.31 6.89
C ARG A 147 -0.73 -5.78 6.49
N THR A 148 0.30 -6.48 6.91
CA THR A 148 0.52 -7.88 6.55
C THR A 148 0.24 -8.79 7.74
N PHE A 149 -0.46 -9.90 7.48
CA PHE A 149 -0.81 -10.91 8.47
C PHE A 149 -0.49 -12.30 7.91
N ASP A 150 0.25 -13.09 8.69
CA ASP A 150 0.46 -14.49 8.40
C ASP A 150 -0.65 -15.31 9.09
N VAL A 151 -1.34 -16.12 8.29
CA VAL A 151 -2.52 -16.90 8.68
C VAL A 151 -2.21 -18.37 8.42
N ALA A 152 -2.13 -19.16 9.48
CA ALA A 152 -1.73 -20.56 9.39
C ALA A 152 -2.89 -21.49 8.99
N LYS A 153 -4.11 -21.17 9.39
CA LYS A 153 -5.30 -22.03 9.20
C LYS A 153 -6.59 -21.22 9.06
N ALA A 154 -7.68 -21.87 8.71
CA ALA A 154 -8.98 -21.25 8.45
C ALA A 154 -9.54 -20.47 9.67
N GLU A 155 -9.33 -20.96 10.89
CA GLU A 155 -9.75 -20.29 12.11
C GLU A 155 -9.05 -18.94 12.29
N ASP A 156 -7.75 -18.86 11.96
CA ASP A 156 -6.98 -17.62 12.04
C ASP A 156 -7.44 -16.62 10.97
N MET A 157 -7.81 -17.11 9.77
CA MET A 157 -8.41 -16.28 8.72
C MET A 157 -9.74 -15.69 9.16
N ARG A 158 -10.59 -16.49 9.80
CA ARG A 158 -11.86 -16.03 10.36
C ARG A 158 -11.65 -15.02 11.48
N ALA A 159 -10.72 -15.29 12.41
CA ALA A 159 -10.34 -14.37 13.47
C ALA A 159 -9.81 -13.03 12.94
N LEU A 160 -9.05 -13.05 11.84
CA LEU A 160 -8.61 -11.84 11.15
C LEU A 160 -9.81 -11.05 10.59
N GLY A 161 -10.77 -11.73 9.97
CA GLY A 161 -12.02 -11.11 9.49
C GLY A 161 -12.80 -10.44 10.63
N VAL A 162 -12.96 -11.11 11.78
CA VAL A 162 -13.60 -10.52 12.97
C VAL A 162 -12.88 -9.26 13.45
N ARG A 163 -11.54 -9.27 13.47
CA ARG A 163 -10.75 -8.11 13.88
C ARG A 163 -10.93 -6.94 12.91
N ILE A 164 -10.88 -7.19 11.60
CA ILE A 164 -11.08 -6.14 10.58
C ILE A 164 -12.50 -5.58 10.66
N ALA A 165 -13.51 -6.42 10.92
CA ALA A 165 -14.89 -5.96 11.09
C ALA A 165 -15.06 -4.90 12.18
N GLY A 166 -14.22 -4.94 13.23
CA GLY A 166 -14.21 -3.91 14.28
C GLY A 166 -13.77 -2.51 13.83
N GLU A 167 -13.16 -2.40 12.65
CA GLU A 167 -12.72 -1.13 12.06
C GLU A 167 -13.75 -0.59 11.05
N LEU A 168 -14.73 -1.42 10.64
CA LEU A 168 -15.68 -1.12 9.57
C LEU A 168 -16.90 -0.36 10.08
N ARG A 169 -17.48 0.43 9.18
CA ARG A 169 -18.74 1.14 9.35
C ARG A 169 -19.57 1.08 8.06
N ALA A 170 -20.80 1.50 8.12
CA ALA A 170 -21.64 1.69 6.92
C ALA A 170 -20.90 2.59 5.91
N GLY A 171 -20.98 2.25 4.64
CA GLY A 171 -20.27 2.92 3.55
C GLY A 171 -18.89 2.37 3.23
N ASP A 172 -18.35 1.42 4.02
CA ASP A 172 -17.03 0.84 3.74
C ASP A 172 -17.12 -0.27 2.68
N LEU A 173 -16.24 -0.18 1.67
CA LEU A 173 -16.06 -1.17 0.61
C LEU A 173 -14.78 -1.97 0.85
N LEU A 174 -14.86 -3.30 0.73
CA LEU A 174 -13.71 -4.21 0.73
C LEU A 174 -13.62 -4.92 -0.62
N VAL A 175 -12.45 -4.88 -1.25
CA VAL A 175 -12.15 -5.61 -2.48
C VAL A 175 -11.19 -6.75 -2.15
N LEU A 176 -11.64 -8.00 -2.32
CA LEU A 176 -10.87 -9.19 -1.99
C LEU A 176 -10.28 -9.83 -3.25
N SER A 177 -8.96 -9.94 -3.30
CA SER A 177 -8.21 -10.62 -4.35
C SER A 177 -7.46 -11.84 -3.84
N GLY A 178 -7.20 -12.78 -4.72
CA GLY A 178 -6.48 -14.03 -4.41
C GLY A 178 -7.03 -15.22 -5.20
N GLY A 179 -6.20 -16.25 -5.37
CA GLY A 179 -6.54 -17.45 -6.15
C GLY A 179 -7.75 -18.23 -5.62
N LEU A 180 -8.20 -19.20 -6.38
CA LEU A 180 -9.27 -20.11 -5.94
C LEU A 180 -8.83 -20.86 -4.68
N GLY A 181 -9.70 -20.91 -3.66
CA GLY A 181 -9.41 -21.53 -2.37
C GLY A 181 -8.40 -20.76 -1.51
N ALA A 182 -8.08 -19.49 -1.83
CA ALA A 182 -7.18 -18.68 -1.02
C ALA A 182 -7.74 -18.35 0.38
N GLY A 183 -9.07 -18.39 0.56
CA GLY A 183 -9.72 -18.11 1.85
C GLY A 183 -10.54 -16.82 1.87
N LYS A 184 -10.87 -16.24 0.71
CA LYS A 184 -11.70 -15.00 0.61
C LYS A 184 -13.02 -15.16 1.36
N THR A 185 -13.78 -16.20 1.05
CA THR A 185 -15.05 -16.49 1.73
C THR A 185 -14.88 -16.78 3.22
N THR A 186 -13.77 -17.42 3.62
CA THR A 186 -13.46 -17.65 5.05
C THR A 186 -13.20 -16.33 5.78
N PHE A 187 -12.49 -15.41 5.14
CA PHE A 187 -12.29 -14.05 5.65
C PHE A 187 -13.64 -13.31 5.76
N THR A 188 -14.49 -13.40 4.72
CA THR A 188 -15.83 -12.79 4.70
C THR A 188 -16.76 -13.39 5.78
N GLN A 189 -16.63 -14.68 6.08
CA GLN A 189 -17.29 -15.32 7.24
C GLN A 189 -16.92 -14.63 8.54
N GLY A 190 -15.63 -14.37 8.76
CA GLY A 190 -15.15 -13.63 9.93
C GLY A 190 -15.68 -12.19 9.98
N LEU A 191 -15.76 -11.51 8.83
CA LEU A 191 -16.40 -10.18 8.76
C LEU A 191 -17.86 -10.26 9.22
N GLY A 192 -18.63 -11.23 8.70
CA GLY A 192 -20.03 -11.42 9.09
C GLY A 192 -20.21 -11.73 10.58
N GLU A 193 -19.29 -12.53 11.19
CA GLU A 193 -19.28 -12.77 12.62
C GLU A 193 -19.03 -11.49 13.43
N GLY A 194 -18.04 -10.69 13.02
CA GLY A 194 -17.66 -9.43 13.67
C GLY A 194 -18.76 -8.35 13.56
N LEU A 195 -19.41 -8.26 12.41
CA LEU A 195 -20.56 -7.37 12.15
C LEU A 195 -21.87 -7.90 12.76
N LYS A 196 -21.86 -9.12 13.31
CA LYS A 196 -23.03 -9.79 13.94
C LYS A 196 -24.21 -9.91 12.97
N VAL A 197 -23.96 -10.33 11.73
CA VAL A 197 -25.02 -10.50 10.74
C VAL A 197 -25.81 -11.80 10.95
N ARG A 198 -27.03 -11.86 10.40
CA ARG A 198 -27.92 -13.01 10.50
C ARG A 198 -27.43 -14.18 9.65
N GLY A 199 -27.30 -15.34 10.27
CA GLY A 199 -26.98 -16.61 9.60
C GLY A 199 -25.52 -16.76 9.21
N GLY A 200 -25.19 -17.91 8.63
CA GLY A 200 -23.83 -18.18 8.14
C GLY A 200 -23.58 -17.51 6.79
N VAL A 201 -22.43 -16.86 6.65
CA VAL A 201 -21.97 -16.32 5.36
C VAL A 201 -21.46 -17.48 4.49
N THR A 202 -22.00 -17.57 3.27
CA THR A 202 -21.59 -18.54 2.25
C THR A 202 -21.34 -17.80 0.95
N SER A 203 -20.38 -18.27 0.14
CA SER A 203 -20.08 -17.63 -1.15
C SER A 203 -21.34 -17.52 -2.03
N PRO A 204 -21.64 -16.34 -2.57
CA PRO A 204 -22.80 -16.12 -3.44
C PRO A 204 -22.50 -16.39 -4.91
N THR A 205 -21.49 -17.23 -5.26
CA THR A 205 -21.02 -17.48 -6.64
C THR A 205 -22.14 -17.77 -7.65
N PHE A 206 -23.28 -18.33 -7.21
CA PHE A 206 -24.41 -18.64 -8.09
C PHE A 206 -25.47 -17.54 -8.15
N VAL A 207 -25.57 -16.69 -7.12
CA VAL A 207 -26.57 -15.60 -7.01
C VAL A 207 -25.92 -14.22 -7.14
N ILE A 208 -24.59 -14.20 -7.30
CA ILE A 208 -23.70 -13.04 -7.49
C ILE A 208 -23.65 -12.13 -6.25
N ALA A 209 -24.78 -11.71 -5.69
CA ALA A 209 -24.83 -10.84 -4.52
C ALA A 209 -25.82 -11.37 -3.46
N ARG A 210 -25.51 -11.16 -2.19
CA ARG A 210 -26.36 -11.50 -1.05
C ARG A 210 -26.22 -10.47 0.06
N VAL A 211 -27.36 -10.02 0.59
CA VAL A 211 -27.42 -9.17 1.78
C VAL A 211 -27.58 -10.04 3.02
N HIS A 212 -26.74 -9.78 4.04
CA HIS A 212 -26.83 -10.38 5.36
C HIS A 212 -27.18 -9.29 6.37
N PRO A 213 -28.44 -9.21 6.85
CA PRO A 213 -28.88 -8.18 7.77
C PRO A 213 -28.18 -8.27 9.12
N SER A 214 -27.81 -7.14 9.71
CA SER A 214 -27.25 -7.05 11.05
C SER A 214 -28.28 -7.41 12.12
N LEU A 215 -27.86 -8.14 13.16
CA LEU A 215 -28.67 -8.45 14.34
C LEU A 215 -28.41 -7.46 15.49
N GLY A 216 -27.36 -6.66 15.41
CA GLY A 216 -26.87 -5.84 16.51
C GLY A 216 -27.05 -4.33 16.34
N GLY A 217 -27.79 -3.87 15.32
CA GLY A 217 -27.93 -2.44 15.00
C GLY A 217 -26.67 -1.81 14.38
N GLY A 218 -25.68 -2.61 13.98
CA GLY A 218 -24.57 -2.23 13.12
C GLY A 218 -24.95 -2.30 11.63
N PRO A 219 -24.00 -2.07 10.71
CA PRO A 219 -24.27 -2.15 9.28
C PRO A 219 -24.57 -3.58 8.83
N ASP A 220 -25.40 -3.72 7.82
CA ASP A 220 -25.60 -4.95 7.09
C ASP A 220 -24.31 -5.31 6.33
N LEU A 221 -24.16 -6.58 5.92
CA LEU A 221 -23.09 -7.03 5.04
C LEU A 221 -23.65 -7.37 3.67
N VAL A 222 -23.23 -6.65 2.66
CA VAL A 222 -23.48 -6.98 1.24
C VAL A 222 -22.27 -7.79 0.75
N HIS A 223 -22.52 -9.05 0.39
CA HIS A 223 -21.49 -9.97 -0.09
C HIS A 223 -21.67 -10.24 -1.58
N VAL A 224 -20.70 -9.85 -2.38
CA VAL A 224 -20.68 -10.01 -3.84
C VAL A 224 -19.52 -10.96 -4.23
N ASP A 225 -19.78 -11.84 -5.19
CA ASP A 225 -18.76 -12.68 -5.83
C ASP A 225 -18.72 -12.36 -7.33
N ALA A 226 -17.72 -11.57 -7.72
CA ALA A 226 -17.55 -11.09 -9.10
C ALA A 226 -16.85 -12.10 -10.03
N TYR A 227 -16.56 -13.33 -9.58
CA TYR A 227 -15.84 -14.36 -10.37
C TYR A 227 -16.47 -14.63 -11.75
N ARG A 228 -17.78 -14.45 -11.90
CA ARG A 228 -18.52 -14.68 -13.14
C ARG A 228 -18.83 -13.42 -13.92
N LEU A 229 -18.54 -12.24 -13.38
CA LEU A 229 -18.82 -10.98 -14.04
C LEU A 229 -17.75 -10.69 -15.09
N GLY A 230 -18.18 -10.19 -16.24
CA GLY A 230 -17.30 -9.85 -17.38
C GLY A 230 -16.65 -8.48 -17.26
N GLY A 231 -17.05 -7.64 -16.30
CA GLY A 231 -16.52 -6.30 -16.13
C GLY A 231 -17.34 -5.40 -15.22
N LEU A 232 -16.93 -4.13 -15.14
CA LEU A 232 -17.54 -3.11 -14.30
C LEU A 232 -19.05 -2.90 -14.63
N GLU A 233 -19.42 -2.91 -15.92
CA GLU A 233 -20.81 -2.69 -16.34
C GLU A 233 -21.78 -3.72 -15.73
N GLU A 234 -21.37 -5.01 -15.68
CA GLU A 234 -22.19 -6.06 -15.05
C GLU A 234 -22.23 -5.94 -13.51
N LEU A 235 -21.20 -5.34 -12.90
CA LEU A 235 -21.17 -5.05 -11.47
C LEU A 235 -22.10 -3.86 -11.12
N ASP A 236 -22.14 -2.84 -11.97
CA ASP A 236 -23.03 -1.67 -11.84
C ASP A 236 -24.52 -2.10 -11.99
N ASP A 237 -24.83 -3.07 -12.86
CA ASP A 237 -26.17 -3.62 -13.04
C ASP A 237 -26.75 -4.31 -11.77
N LEU A 238 -25.91 -4.58 -10.75
CA LEU A 238 -26.39 -5.13 -9.47
C LEU A 238 -27.05 -4.09 -8.56
N ASP A 239 -27.13 -2.82 -8.99
CA ASP A 239 -27.76 -1.69 -8.26
C ASP A 239 -27.25 -1.57 -6.81
N LEU A 240 -25.92 -1.78 -6.63
CA LEU A 240 -25.26 -1.73 -5.33
C LEU A 240 -25.24 -0.32 -4.72
N ASP A 241 -25.39 0.72 -5.54
CA ASP A 241 -25.32 2.12 -5.16
C ASP A 241 -26.25 2.48 -3.99
N THR A 242 -27.47 1.89 -3.98
CA THR A 242 -28.44 2.12 -2.92
C THR A 242 -28.05 1.50 -1.57
N SER A 243 -27.20 0.49 -1.57
CA SER A 243 -26.75 -0.22 -0.36
C SER A 243 -25.33 0.16 0.08
N LEU A 244 -24.52 0.75 -0.81
CA LEU A 244 -23.13 1.11 -0.50
C LEU A 244 -23.01 2.04 0.70
N ASP A 245 -23.89 3.04 0.83
CA ASP A 245 -23.83 4.02 1.92
C ASP A 245 -24.32 3.47 3.28
N GLU A 246 -25.16 2.45 3.29
CA GLU A 246 -25.83 1.94 4.50
C GLU A 246 -25.24 0.61 5.00
N ALA A 247 -24.47 -0.09 4.18
CA ALA A 247 -23.92 -1.40 4.48
C ALA A 247 -22.39 -1.41 4.42
N VAL A 248 -21.78 -2.50 4.90
CA VAL A 248 -20.42 -2.89 4.53
C VAL A 248 -20.50 -3.78 3.30
N THR A 249 -19.86 -3.38 2.21
CA THR A 249 -19.84 -4.15 0.97
C THR A 249 -18.53 -4.88 0.79
N VAL A 250 -18.58 -6.18 0.51
CA VAL A 250 -17.44 -7.03 0.21
C VAL A 250 -17.58 -7.60 -1.18
N VAL A 251 -16.58 -7.38 -2.03
CA VAL A 251 -16.52 -7.90 -3.39
C VAL A 251 -15.36 -8.88 -3.50
N GLU A 252 -15.65 -10.19 -3.55
CA GLU A 252 -14.66 -11.22 -3.89
C GLU A 252 -14.41 -11.18 -5.41
N TRP A 253 -13.15 -11.36 -5.83
CA TRP A 253 -12.70 -11.27 -7.22
C TRP A 253 -12.91 -9.90 -7.87
N GLY A 254 -13.02 -8.84 -7.05
CA GLY A 254 -13.31 -7.49 -7.52
C GLY A 254 -12.10 -6.71 -8.07
N GLU A 255 -10.89 -7.28 -8.04
CA GLU A 255 -9.67 -6.62 -8.52
C GLU A 255 -9.81 -6.22 -10.00
N GLY A 256 -9.57 -4.94 -10.30
CA GLY A 256 -9.73 -4.38 -11.65
C GLY A 256 -11.17 -3.98 -12.02
N MET A 257 -12.16 -4.21 -11.15
CA MET A 257 -13.58 -3.91 -11.39
C MET A 257 -14.20 -3.07 -10.28
N ALA A 258 -14.06 -3.49 -9.02
CA ALA A 258 -14.76 -2.89 -7.90
C ALA A 258 -14.11 -1.60 -7.37
N GLU A 259 -12.92 -1.24 -7.83
CA GLU A 259 -12.23 -0.01 -7.42
C GLU A 259 -12.98 1.26 -7.85
N GLY A 260 -13.79 1.16 -8.91
CA GLY A 260 -14.64 2.26 -9.39
C GLY A 260 -15.86 2.56 -8.51
N LEU A 261 -16.28 1.62 -7.65
CA LEU A 261 -17.45 1.78 -6.80
C LEU A 261 -17.24 2.78 -5.64
N SER A 262 -15.99 3.00 -5.20
CA SER A 262 -15.70 3.95 -4.11
C SER A 262 -14.26 4.44 -4.17
N ASP A 263 -14.08 5.76 -3.95
CA ASP A 263 -12.76 6.39 -3.80
C ASP A 263 -12.04 5.93 -2.53
N SER A 264 -12.76 5.41 -1.54
CA SER A 264 -12.23 4.94 -0.27
C SER A 264 -12.60 3.49 -0.04
N ARG A 265 -11.61 2.59 0.03
CA ARG A 265 -11.82 1.15 0.19
C ARG A 265 -10.68 0.46 0.93
N LEU A 266 -10.92 -0.75 1.42
CA LEU A 266 -9.88 -1.70 1.82
C LEU A 266 -9.63 -2.71 0.69
N GLU A 267 -8.39 -2.81 0.24
CA GLU A 267 -7.94 -3.87 -0.66
C GLU A 267 -7.33 -4.99 0.19
N VAL A 268 -7.89 -6.19 0.08
CA VAL A 268 -7.45 -7.37 0.82
C VAL A 268 -6.93 -8.40 -0.16
N ARG A 269 -5.61 -8.60 -0.18
CA ARG A 269 -4.96 -9.59 -1.01
C ARG A 269 -4.60 -10.82 -0.19
N ILE A 270 -5.03 -12.00 -0.62
CA ILE A 270 -4.77 -13.27 0.04
C ILE A 270 -3.94 -14.16 -0.88
N THR A 271 -2.70 -14.46 -0.47
CA THR A 271 -1.79 -15.31 -1.21
C THR A 271 -1.44 -16.57 -0.42
N ARG A 272 -1.28 -17.70 -1.11
CA ARG A 272 -0.72 -18.92 -0.51
C ARG A 272 0.77 -18.73 -0.31
N SER A 273 1.27 -19.07 0.88
CA SER A 273 2.71 -19.12 1.12
C SER A 273 3.31 -20.31 0.36
N ALA A 274 4.49 -20.13 -0.22
CA ALA A 274 5.19 -21.21 -0.91
C ALA A 274 5.75 -22.30 0.04
N GLU A 275 5.77 -22.01 1.34
CA GLU A 275 6.32 -22.88 2.40
C GLU A 275 5.20 -23.70 3.08
N ALA A 276 4.43 -24.46 2.29
CA ALA A 276 3.49 -25.43 2.85
C ALA A 276 4.27 -26.66 3.32
N ASP A 277 4.34 -26.89 4.63
CA ASP A 277 4.92 -28.09 5.23
C ASP A 277 3.84 -28.87 5.99
N GLY A 278 3.56 -30.09 5.55
CA GLY A 278 2.55 -30.97 6.15
C GLY A 278 1.10 -30.50 6.00
N ASP A 279 0.33 -30.57 7.09
CA ASP A 279 -1.10 -30.21 7.15
C ASP A 279 -1.36 -28.68 7.22
N LEU A 280 -0.32 -27.86 7.24
CA LEU A 280 -0.42 -26.42 7.28
C LEU A 280 -0.48 -25.87 5.85
N ASP A 281 -1.46 -25.06 5.55
CA ASP A 281 -1.62 -24.34 4.29
C ASP A 281 -1.61 -22.82 4.59
N PRO A 282 -0.42 -22.27 4.92
CA PRO A 282 -0.29 -20.91 5.38
C PRO A 282 -0.65 -19.89 4.29
N ARG A 283 -1.27 -18.80 4.71
CA ARG A 283 -1.66 -17.67 3.85
C ARG A 283 -0.98 -16.42 4.35
N ARG A 284 -0.62 -15.58 3.42
CA ARG A 284 -0.28 -14.17 3.66
C ARG A 284 -1.45 -13.31 3.25
N VAL A 285 -1.92 -12.48 4.18
CA VAL A 285 -3.00 -11.52 3.95
C VAL A 285 -2.43 -10.11 4.04
N GLU A 286 -2.60 -9.35 2.98
CA GLU A 286 -2.22 -7.93 2.91
C GLU A 286 -3.49 -7.10 2.89
N VAL A 287 -3.60 -6.13 3.80
CA VAL A 287 -4.73 -5.21 3.91
C VAL A 287 -4.23 -3.79 3.68
N LEU A 288 -4.63 -3.19 2.57
CA LEU A 288 -4.26 -1.83 2.17
C LEU A 288 -5.49 -0.93 2.23
N GLY A 289 -5.39 0.16 2.99
CA GLY A 289 -6.38 1.23 2.96
C GLY A 289 -6.12 2.20 1.81
N VAL A 290 -7.12 2.45 0.99
CA VAL A 290 -7.10 3.40 -0.13
C VAL A 290 -8.12 4.50 0.15
N GLY A 291 -7.74 5.75 -0.18
CA GLY A 291 -8.63 6.91 -0.02
C GLY A 291 -8.65 7.54 1.38
N THR A 292 -9.39 8.62 1.52
CA THR A 292 -9.36 9.49 2.71
C THR A 292 -9.90 8.82 3.98
N ARG A 293 -10.81 7.87 3.84
CA ARG A 293 -11.37 7.07 4.96
C ARG A 293 -10.29 6.28 5.71
N TRP A 294 -9.22 5.87 5.02
CA TRP A 294 -8.16 5.00 5.53
C TRP A 294 -6.80 5.71 5.63
N ALA A 295 -6.76 7.02 5.41
CA ALA A 295 -5.51 7.80 5.40
C ALA A 295 -4.94 8.11 6.79
N ASN A 296 -5.69 7.85 7.89
CA ASN A 296 -5.30 8.15 9.27
C ASN A 296 -4.87 6.93 10.05
#